data_5de30df2b95dc0c7929c60b9a3f12483
#
_entry.id   5de30df2b95dc0c7929c60b9a3f12483
#
_cell.length_a   1.000
_cell.length_b   1.000
_cell.length_c   1.000
_cell.angle_alpha   90.00
_cell.angle_beta   90.00
_cell.angle_gamma   90.00
#
_symmetry.space_group_name_H-M   'P 1'
#
loop_
_entity.id
_entity.type
_entity.pdbx_description
1 polymer ?
#
loop_
_entity_poly.entity_id
_entity_poly.type
_entity_poly.pdbx_seq_one_letter_code
_entity_poly.pdbx_strand_id
1 'polypeptide(L)'
;MDLKTVLPFILDYYDREVSQMICQKYGLSIMEAYKKFMFSKTYEMLSNPELQMWDFSCFGIFDMWEAEQRTGDPRDSIYIRRC
;
A
#
# COMPACT_ATOMS: atom_id res chain seq x y z
N MET A 1 -3.14 22.37 7.76
CA MET A 1 -4.18 21.36 7.54
C MET A 1 -4.07 20.24 8.53
N ASP A 2 -5.18 19.81 9.10
CA ASP A 2 -5.17 18.71 10.05
C ASP A 2 -4.92 17.40 9.30
N LEU A 3 -4.05 16.56 9.85
CA LEU A 3 -3.73 15.25 9.27
C LEU A 3 -4.99 14.40 9.06
N LYS A 4 -5.93 14.45 9.99
CA LYS A 4 -7.17 13.69 9.89
C LYS A 4 -8.01 14.10 8.69
N THR A 5 -7.90 15.35 8.26
CA THR A 5 -8.62 15.86 7.09
C THR A 5 -7.93 15.45 5.79
N VAL A 6 -6.59 15.37 5.80
CA VAL A 6 -5.78 15.13 4.60
C VAL A 6 -5.60 13.63 4.35
N LEU A 7 -5.52 12.82 5.40
CA LEU A 7 -5.21 11.40 5.29
C LEU A 7 -6.13 10.63 4.33
N PRO A 8 -7.47 10.84 4.33
CA PRO A 8 -8.30 10.12 3.37
C PRO A 8 -7.95 10.40 1.91
N PHE A 9 -7.50 11.62 1.59
CA PHE A 9 -7.08 11.97 0.23
C PHE A 9 -5.78 11.27 -0.14
N ILE A 10 -4.86 11.17 0.81
CA ILE A 10 -3.59 10.47 0.62
C ILE A 10 -3.85 8.98 0.39
N LEU A 11 -4.73 8.38 1.19
CA LEU A 11 -5.08 6.97 1.05
C LEU A 11 -5.77 6.70 -0.28
N ASP A 12 -6.65 7.60 -0.72
CA ASP A 12 -7.31 7.43 -2.01
C ASP A 12 -6.31 7.38 -3.15
N TYR A 13 -5.29 8.23 -3.10
CA TYR A 13 -4.22 8.24 -4.10
C TYR A 13 -3.49 6.90 -4.15
N TYR A 14 -3.07 6.38 -2.98
CA TYR A 14 -2.40 5.09 -2.92
C TYR A 14 -3.31 3.95 -3.35
N ASP A 15 -4.58 4.00 -2.96
CA ASP A 15 -5.55 2.97 -3.33
C ASP A 15 -5.63 2.81 -4.84
N ARG A 16 -5.74 3.93 -5.55
CA ARG A 16 -5.85 3.90 -7.01
C ARG A 16 -4.57 3.44 -7.68
N GLU A 17 -3.44 4.02 -7.28
CA GLU A 17 -2.16 3.74 -7.94
C GLU A 17 -1.70 2.30 -7.67
N VAL A 18 -1.75 1.85 -6.43
CA VAL A 18 -1.30 0.51 -6.09
C VAL A 18 -2.24 -0.55 -6.65
N SER A 19 -3.55 -0.31 -6.61
CA SER A 19 -4.52 -1.24 -7.18
C SER A 19 -4.31 -1.40 -8.68
N GLN A 20 -4.00 -0.32 -9.40
CA GLN A 20 -3.69 -0.40 -10.82
C GLN A 20 -2.45 -1.24 -11.09
N MET A 21 -1.42 -1.07 -10.27
CA MET A 21 -0.20 -1.86 -10.40
C MET A 21 -0.48 -3.35 -10.19
N ILE A 22 -1.27 -3.68 -9.18
CA ILE A 22 -1.66 -5.06 -8.91
C ILE A 22 -2.46 -5.63 -10.08
N CYS A 23 -3.42 -4.86 -10.57
CA CYS A 23 -4.27 -5.25 -11.69
C CYS A 23 -3.42 -5.56 -12.93
N GLN A 24 -2.47 -4.70 -13.25
CA GLN A 24 -1.64 -4.85 -14.44
C GLN A 24 -0.66 -6.02 -14.32
N LYS A 25 -0.05 -6.18 -13.16
CA LYS A 25 0.98 -7.20 -12.98
C LYS A 25 0.38 -8.61 -12.84
N TYR A 26 -0.75 -8.74 -12.17
CA TYR A 26 -1.32 -10.04 -11.85
C TYR A 26 -2.55 -10.40 -12.68
N GLY A 27 -2.95 -9.53 -13.60
CA GLY A 27 -4.07 -9.81 -14.48
C GLY A 27 -5.43 -9.88 -13.79
N LEU A 28 -5.57 -9.17 -12.65
CA LEU A 28 -6.82 -9.14 -11.91
C LEU A 28 -7.71 -7.99 -12.39
N SER A 29 -9.01 -8.08 -12.11
CA SER A 29 -9.88 -6.93 -12.30
C SER A 29 -9.52 -5.84 -11.29
N ILE A 30 -9.87 -4.59 -11.61
CA ILE A 30 -9.57 -3.48 -10.71
C ILE A 30 -10.25 -3.67 -9.35
N MET A 31 -11.45 -4.22 -9.33
CA MET A 31 -12.17 -4.47 -8.07
C MET A 31 -11.49 -5.53 -7.22
N GLU A 32 -11.01 -6.60 -7.86
CA GLU A 32 -10.28 -7.64 -7.13
C GLU A 32 -8.96 -7.12 -6.58
N ALA A 33 -8.23 -6.34 -7.39
CA ALA A 33 -6.97 -5.74 -6.96
C ALA A 33 -7.19 -4.80 -5.79
N TYR A 34 -8.22 -3.96 -5.88
CA TYR A 34 -8.57 -3.01 -4.83
C TYR A 34 -8.88 -3.73 -3.51
N LYS A 35 -9.68 -4.80 -3.58
CA LYS A 35 -10.03 -5.56 -2.38
C LYS A 35 -8.81 -6.21 -1.76
N LYS A 36 -7.95 -6.81 -2.58
CA LYS A 36 -6.74 -7.46 -2.07
C LYS A 36 -5.83 -6.46 -1.38
N PHE A 37 -5.73 -5.24 -1.91
CA PHE A 37 -4.92 -4.21 -1.29
C PHE A 37 -5.56 -3.71 0.02
N MET A 38 -6.85 -3.43 0.00
CA MET A 38 -7.54 -2.89 1.18
C MET A 38 -7.55 -3.84 2.37
N PHE A 39 -7.58 -5.14 2.13
CA PHE A 39 -7.58 -6.13 3.21
C PHE A 39 -6.17 -6.59 3.58
N SER A 40 -5.13 -5.96 3.05
CA SER A 40 -3.75 -6.34 3.31
C SER A 40 -3.21 -5.68 4.58
N LYS A 41 -2.16 -6.29 5.13
CA LYS A 41 -1.40 -5.68 6.24
C LYS A 41 -0.70 -4.41 5.79
N THR A 42 -0.29 -4.36 4.52
CA THR A 42 0.33 -3.18 3.93
C THR A 42 -0.61 -1.98 4.03
N TYR A 43 -1.88 -2.17 3.68
CA TYR A 43 -2.87 -1.10 3.79
C TYR A 43 -3.11 -0.69 5.25
N GLU A 44 -3.14 -1.67 6.14
CA GLU A 44 -3.30 -1.38 7.57
C GLU A 44 -2.16 -0.51 8.08
N MET A 45 -0.92 -0.80 7.68
CA MET A 45 0.24 0.02 8.03
C MET A 45 0.16 1.40 7.41
N LEU A 46 -0.21 1.47 6.12
CA LEU A 46 -0.31 2.74 5.41
C LEU A 46 -1.35 3.67 6.04
N SER A 47 -2.46 3.11 6.49
CA SER A 47 -3.55 3.89 7.08
C SER A 47 -3.28 4.28 8.54
N ASN A 48 -2.22 3.78 9.15
CA ASN A 48 -1.85 4.14 10.52
C ASN A 48 -1.05 5.44 10.52
N PRO A 49 -1.61 6.55 11.02
CA PRO A 49 -0.91 7.85 10.97
C PRO A 49 0.37 7.89 11.80
N GLU A 50 0.49 7.02 12.80
CA GLU A 50 1.70 6.98 13.63
C GLU A 50 2.91 6.50 12.87
N LEU A 51 2.72 5.68 11.82
CA LEU A 51 3.81 5.16 11.02
C LEU A 51 4.29 6.12 9.96
N GLN A 52 3.53 7.17 9.67
CA GLN A 52 3.90 8.25 8.73
C GLN A 52 4.40 7.73 7.39
N MET A 53 3.66 6.78 6.80
CA MET A 53 4.10 6.09 5.59
C MET A 53 3.74 6.81 4.30
N TRP A 54 3.10 7.96 4.38
CA TRP A 54 2.68 8.72 3.18
C TRP A 54 3.83 9.35 2.41
N ASP A 55 5.06 9.30 2.92
CA ASP A 55 6.24 9.72 2.18
C ASP A 55 6.77 8.65 1.23
N PHE A 56 6.27 7.43 1.34
CA PHE A 56 6.69 6.35 0.46
C PHE A 56 6.09 6.55 -0.93
N SER A 57 6.85 6.18 -1.96
CA SER A 57 6.32 6.17 -3.31
C SER A 57 5.29 5.05 -3.47
N CYS A 58 4.43 5.15 -4.49
CA CYS A 58 3.50 4.07 -4.79
C CYS A 58 4.24 2.76 -5.09
N PHE A 59 5.42 2.85 -5.71
CA PHE A 59 6.24 1.67 -5.98
C PHE A 59 6.72 1.02 -4.67
N GLY A 60 7.07 1.83 -3.67
CA GLY A 60 7.47 1.32 -2.37
C GLY A 60 6.34 0.59 -1.67
N ILE A 61 5.14 1.18 -1.68
CA ILE A 61 3.97 0.56 -1.08
C ILE A 61 3.60 -0.73 -1.83
N PHE A 62 3.68 -0.71 -3.16
CA PHE A 62 3.43 -1.91 -3.96
C PHE A 62 4.42 -3.02 -3.62
N ASP A 63 5.70 -2.68 -3.46
CA ASP A 63 6.72 -3.67 -3.09
C ASP A 63 6.44 -4.26 -1.72
N MET A 64 5.99 -3.45 -0.77
CA MET A 64 5.59 -3.94 0.55
C MET A 64 4.43 -4.92 0.45
N TRP A 65 3.45 -4.63 -0.40
CA TRP A 65 2.32 -5.53 -0.61
C TRP A 65 2.80 -6.84 -1.23
N GLU A 66 3.71 -6.78 -2.19
CA GLU A 66 4.27 -7.99 -2.81
C GLU A 66 5.07 -8.81 -1.79
N ALA A 67 5.85 -8.14 -0.93
CA ALA A 67 6.58 -8.83 0.13
C ALA A 67 5.61 -9.56 1.07
N GLU A 68 4.50 -8.92 1.39
CA GLU A 68 3.47 -9.54 2.21
C GLU A 68 2.91 -10.80 1.56
N GLN A 69 2.71 -10.79 0.23
CA GLN A 69 2.21 -11.96 -0.49
C GLN A 69 3.21 -13.11 -0.46
N ARG A 70 4.52 -12.80 -0.47
CA ARG A 70 5.56 -13.82 -0.46
C ARG A 70 5.82 -14.38 0.94
N THR A 71 5.84 -13.53 1.96
CA THR A 71 6.33 -13.89 3.31
C THR A 71 5.27 -13.75 4.38
N GLY A 72 4.16 -13.08 4.09
CA GLY A 72 3.12 -12.76 5.07
C GLY A 72 3.40 -11.51 5.87
N ASP A 73 4.51 -10.79 5.60
CA ASP A 73 4.89 -9.61 6.36
C ASP A 73 5.39 -8.51 5.40
N PRO A 74 4.69 -7.36 5.30
CA PRO A 74 5.14 -6.27 4.43
C PRO A 74 6.48 -5.67 4.85
N ARG A 75 6.91 -5.89 6.09
CA ARG A 75 8.19 -5.38 6.57
C ARG A 75 9.38 -6.12 5.96
N ASP A 76 9.16 -7.23 5.26
CA ASP A 76 10.19 -7.92 4.50
C ASP A 76 10.52 -7.22 3.18
N SER A 77 9.86 -6.11 2.89
CA SER A 77 10.17 -5.28 1.74
C SER A 77 11.58 -4.70 1.82
N ILE A 78 12.27 -4.64 0.69
CA ILE A 78 13.61 -4.03 0.64
C ILE A 78 13.57 -2.54 0.98
N TYR A 79 12.43 -1.89 0.78
CA TYR A 79 12.27 -0.46 1.12
C TYR A 79 12.31 -0.23 2.63
N ILE A 80 11.93 -1.22 3.43
CA ILE A 80 11.96 -1.14 4.88
C ILE A 80 13.27 -1.68 5.43
N ARG A 81 13.78 -2.77 4.86
CA ARG A 81 14.99 -3.43 5.35
C ARG A 81 16.25 -2.59 5.19
N ARG A 82 16.22 -1.63 4.28
CA ARG A 82 17.37 -0.75 4.03
C ARG A 82 17.48 0.40 5.03
N CYS A 83 16.50 0.58 5.87
CA CYS A 83 16.51 1.66 6.86
C CYS A 83 17.36 1.34 8.10
#